data_5c0ab35be581bfd1c16a3324b6df64c4
#
_entry.id   5c0ab35be581bfd1c16a3324b6df64c4
#
_cell.length_a   1.000
_cell.length_b   1.000
_cell.length_c   1.000
_cell.angle_alpha   90.00
_cell.angle_beta   90.00
_cell.angle_gamma   90.00
#
_symmetry.space_group_name_H-M   'P 1'
#
loop_
_entity.id
_entity.type
_entity.pdbx_description
1 polymer ?
#
loop_
_entity_poly.entity_id
_entity_poly.type
_entity_poly.pdbx_seq_one_letter_code
_entity_poly.pdbx_strand_id
1 'polypeptide(L)'
;DFNGNFKISVPDSLNVLSFSFLGMVPLEYKLKVEKNLEIFLKEDCNIDWFDERHIGFYLNSGLINNPVGGLFHFSFTPNYNWPTIKTGISYQTNLKENKFLNAYLNFHHLFVSCDFNADINSSLRNLEYDNNIELTAYSVETILNFNRFSAIVGLSTIGYNKTSENENINSIGPTFGLGTWIGQPFLMSVSAKTTIYKNLSEYHAEIKKQYKGVYGFLKYYKVNDFNELSLGIGIEL
;
A
#
# COMPACT_ATOMS: atom_id res chain seq x y z
N ASP A 1 -31.17 -2.08 -26.16
CA ASP A 1 -31.24 -3.49 -25.77
C ASP A 1 -29.90 -3.93 -25.11
N PHE A 2 -29.83 -5.17 -24.68
CA PHE A 2 -28.63 -5.71 -24.03
C PHE A 2 -27.41 -5.83 -24.95
N ASN A 3 -27.56 -5.68 -26.24
CA ASN A 3 -26.48 -5.68 -27.24
C ASN A 3 -25.97 -4.26 -27.53
N GLY A 4 -26.45 -3.25 -26.80
CA GLY A 4 -26.07 -1.85 -27.00
C GLY A 4 -26.80 -1.13 -28.13
N ASN A 5 -27.77 -1.78 -28.81
CA ASN A 5 -28.52 -1.11 -29.85
C ASN A 5 -29.57 -0.18 -29.24
N PHE A 6 -29.67 1.03 -29.77
CA PHE A 6 -30.68 2.00 -29.38
C PHE A 6 -31.35 2.60 -30.61
N LYS A 7 -32.60 3.06 -30.46
CA LYS A 7 -33.34 3.82 -31.44
C LYS A 7 -34.00 5.00 -30.75
N ILE A 8 -33.71 6.19 -31.22
CA ILE A 8 -34.25 7.44 -30.67
C ILE A 8 -34.84 8.29 -31.79
N SER A 9 -35.99 8.88 -31.53
CA SER A 9 -36.57 9.93 -32.40
C SER A 9 -36.22 11.28 -31.78
N VAL A 10 -35.59 12.12 -32.54
CA VAL A 10 -35.12 13.42 -32.06
C VAL A 10 -35.91 14.51 -32.77
N PRO A 11 -36.50 15.47 -32.05
CA PRO A 11 -37.12 16.64 -32.67
C PRO A 11 -36.09 17.50 -33.42
N ASP A 12 -36.48 18.13 -34.52
CA ASP A 12 -35.63 18.96 -35.37
C ASP A 12 -35.02 20.17 -34.62
N SER A 13 -35.57 20.53 -33.48
CA SER A 13 -35.08 21.63 -32.64
C SER A 13 -33.90 21.26 -31.73
N LEU A 14 -33.57 19.97 -31.62
CA LEU A 14 -32.45 19.50 -30.76
C LEU A 14 -31.23 19.23 -31.60
N ASN A 15 -30.10 19.81 -31.17
CA ASN A 15 -28.83 19.72 -31.88
C ASN A 15 -27.78 18.84 -31.14
N VAL A 16 -28.08 18.40 -29.91
CA VAL A 16 -27.15 17.64 -29.07
C VAL A 16 -27.85 16.48 -28.40
N LEU A 17 -27.21 15.31 -28.41
CA LEU A 17 -27.57 14.15 -27.59
C LEU A 17 -26.48 13.92 -26.53
N SER A 18 -26.89 13.65 -25.31
CA SER A 18 -25.99 13.21 -24.24
C SER A 18 -26.14 11.70 -24.03
N PHE A 19 -25.01 11.01 -24.04
CA PHE A 19 -24.90 9.59 -23.76
C PHE A 19 -24.19 9.41 -22.43
N SER A 20 -24.81 8.69 -21.51
CA SER A 20 -24.22 8.37 -20.23
C SER A 20 -24.45 6.92 -19.84
N PHE A 21 -23.47 6.31 -19.23
CA PHE A 21 -23.56 4.97 -18.67
C PHE A 21 -22.76 4.92 -17.35
N LEU A 22 -23.19 4.05 -16.45
CA LEU A 22 -22.53 3.93 -15.13
C LEU A 22 -21.06 3.52 -15.31
N GLY A 23 -20.15 4.30 -14.72
CA GLY A 23 -18.69 4.08 -14.83
C GLY A 23 -18.08 4.56 -16.16
N MET A 24 -18.81 5.35 -16.95
CA MET A 24 -18.31 5.94 -18.19
C MET A 24 -18.41 7.45 -18.16
N VAL A 25 -17.46 8.12 -18.82
CA VAL A 25 -17.51 9.58 -19.01
C VAL A 25 -18.68 9.94 -19.93
N PRO A 26 -19.59 10.82 -19.51
CA PRO A 26 -20.68 11.27 -20.37
C PRO A 26 -20.16 11.91 -21.65
N LEU A 27 -20.77 11.55 -22.78
CA LEU A 27 -20.40 12.07 -24.10
C LEU A 27 -21.55 12.93 -24.67
N GLU A 28 -21.25 14.19 -24.97
CA GLU A 28 -22.16 15.03 -25.75
C GLU A 28 -21.85 14.93 -27.23
N TYR A 29 -22.85 14.49 -28.01
CA TYR A 29 -22.74 14.34 -29.45
C TYR A 29 -23.60 15.38 -30.16
N LYS A 30 -22.99 16.20 -31.03
CA LYS A 30 -23.72 17.13 -31.88
C LYS A 30 -24.33 16.35 -33.04
N LEU A 31 -25.67 16.40 -33.17
CA LEU A 31 -26.41 15.72 -34.20
C LEU A 31 -25.95 16.19 -35.60
N LYS A 32 -25.56 15.23 -36.40
CA LYS A 32 -25.45 15.34 -37.87
C LYS A 32 -26.56 14.49 -38.48
N VAL A 33 -26.92 14.78 -39.71
CA VAL A 33 -27.92 13.99 -40.42
C VAL A 33 -27.35 12.62 -40.81
N GLU A 34 -27.16 11.77 -39.81
CA GLU A 34 -26.67 10.39 -39.97
C GLU A 34 -27.77 9.40 -39.61
N LYS A 35 -27.92 8.33 -40.41
CA LYS A 35 -28.94 7.30 -40.18
C LYS A 35 -28.51 6.26 -39.15
N ASN A 36 -27.20 6.02 -39.00
CA ASN A 36 -26.63 5.09 -38.03
C ASN A 36 -25.51 5.80 -37.29
N LEU A 37 -25.54 5.71 -35.96
CA LEU A 37 -24.56 6.32 -35.07
C LEU A 37 -23.95 5.23 -34.18
N GLU A 38 -22.65 5.10 -34.19
CA GLU A 38 -21.90 4.29 -33.23
C GLU A 38 -21.25 5.19 -32.20
N ILE A 39 -21.50 4.91 -30.92
CA ILE A 39 -20.99 5.68 -29.78
C ILE A 39 -20.10 4.79 -28.96
N PHE A 40 -18.85 5.23 -28.77
CA PHE A 40 -17.89 4.62 -27.85
C PHE A 40 -17.73 5.53 -26.65
N LEU A 41 -18.23 5.10 -25.49
CA LEU A 41 -17.99 5.77 -24.22
C LEU A 41 -16.62 5.36 -23.69
N LYS A 42 -15.91 6.31 -23.06
CA LYS A 42 -14.67 6.06 -22.36
C LYS A 42 -14.97 5.74 -20.89
N GLU A 43 -14.23 4.81 -20.32
CA GLU A 43 -14.30 4.54 -18.88
C GLU A 43 -13.98 5.82 -18.08
N ASP A 44 -14.78 6.08 -17.05
CA ASP A 44 -14.49 7.14 -16.09
C ASP A 44 -13.52 6.61 -15.05
N CYS A 45 -12.28 7.02 -15.18
CA CYS A 45 -11.19 6.63 -14.29
C CYS A 45 -11.11 7.48 -13.01
N ASN A 46 -11.93 8.52 -12.90
CA ASN A 46 -12.15 9.27 -11.66
C ASN A 46 -13.08 8.48 -10.73
N ILE A 47 -12.67 7.26 -10.40
CA ILE A 47 -13.37 6.49 -9.36
C ILE A 47 -13.07 7.18 -8.04
N ASP A 48 -14.12 7.57 -7.32
CA ASP A 48 -14.01 8.09 -5.97
C ASP A 48 -13.52 6.99 -5.04
N TRP A 49 -12.25 6.98 -4.77
CA TRP A 49 -11.63 6.10 -3.80
C TRP A 49 -11.81 6.69 -2.42
N PHE A 50 -12.99 6.50 -1.82
CA PHE A 50 -13.20 6.80 -0.42
C PHE A 50 -12.75 5.63 0.43
N ASP A 51 -11.55 5.72 0.99
CA ASP A 51 -11.22 4.93 2.15
C ASP A 51 -11.87 5.60 3.37
N GLU A 52 -12.75 4.89 4.04
CA GLU A 52 -13.35 5.36 5.29
C GLU A 52 -12.28 5.57 6.36
N ARG A 53 -12.63 6.34 7.39
CA ARG A 53 -11.77 6.47 8.57
C ARG A 53 -11.66 5.13 9.26
N HIS A 54 -10.45 4.61 9.39
CA HIS A 54 -10.20 3.37 10.11
C HIS A 54 -9.18 3.60 11.22
N ILE A 55 -9.47 2.99 12.36
CA ILE A 55 -8.53 2.91 13.48
C ILE A 55 -8.29 1.44 13.74
N GLY A 56 -7.04 1.01 13.67
CA GLY A 56 -6.66 -0.38 13.87
C GLY A 56 -5.77 -0.57 15.08
N PHE A 57 -6.08 -1.58 15.86
CA PHE A 57 -5.28 -2.03 16.99
C PHE A 57 -4.93 -3.50 16.81
N TYR A 58 -3.64 -3.80 16.87
CA TYR A 58 -3.13 -5.14 16.71
C TYR A 58 -2.23 -5.51 17.88
N LEU A 59 -2.41 -6.68 18.40
CA LEU A 59 -1.39 -7.34 19.21
C LEU A 59 -0.46 -8.10 18.28
N ASN A 60 0.83 -7.95 18.46
CA ASN A 60 1.81 -8.67 17.68
C ASN A 60 2.86 -9.34 18.57
N SER A 61 3.35 -10.48 18.13
CA SER A 61 4.39 -11.24 18.77
C SER A 61 5.46 -11.58 17.76
N GLY A 62 6.68 -11.23 18.06
CA GLY A 62 7.85 -11.75 17.37
C GLY A 62 8.14 -13.15 17.88
N LEU A 63 8.30 -14.08 16.97
CA LEU A 63 8.48 -15.50 17.30
C LEU A 63 9.94 -15.86 17.57
N ILE A 64 10.88 -14.94 17.27
CA ILE A 64 12.32 -15.22 17.37
C ILE A 64 12.94 -14.40 18.50
N ASN A 65 12.81 -13.07 18.47
CA ASN A 65 13.57 -12.19 19.38
C ASN A 65 12.68 -11.31 20.28
N ASN A 66 11.51 -10.87 19.78
CA ASN A 66 10.70 -9.82 20.42
C ASN A 66 9.25 -10.31 20.67
N PRO A 67 9.01 -11.14 21.70
CA PRO A 67 7.74 -11.86 21.89
C PRO A 67 6.54 -10.97 22.21
N VAL A 68 6.75 -9.73 22.63
CA VAL A 68 5.66 -8.83 23.05
C VAL A 68 5.65 -7.58 22.23
N GLY A 69 4.49 -7.22 21.66
CA GLY A 69 4.37 -5.98 20.94
C GLY A 69 2.94 -5.62 20.56
N GLY A 70 2.81 -4.46 19.94
CA GLY A 70 1.57 -3.92 19.44
C GLY A 70 1.79 -3.08 18.19
N LEU A 71 0.72 -2.92 17.42
CA LEU A 71 0.67 -2.02 16.27
C LEU A 71 -0.61 -1.19 16.38
N PHE A 72 -0.46 0.10 16.24
CA PHE A 72 -1.54 1.06 16.06
C PHE A 72 -1.53 1.56 14.63
N HIS A 73 -2.69 1.61 14.01
CA HIS A 73 -2.90 2.08 12.65
C HIS A 73 -4.03 3.09 12.62
N PHE A 74 -3.86 4.13 11.83
CA PHE A 74 -4.88 5.13 11.59
C PHE A 74 -4.90 5.52 10.12
N SER A 75 -6.10 5.61 9.53
CA SER A 75 -6.29 6.10 8.18
C SER A 75 -7.42 7.13 8.12
N PHE A 76 -7.27 8.13 7.26
CA PHE A 76 -8.29 9.13 6.99
C PHE A 76 -8.08 9.78 5.63
N THR A 77 -9.18 10.23 5.03
CA THR A 77 -9.17 11.04 3.81
C THR A 77 -9.57 12.46 4.17
N PRO A 78 -8.67 13.45 4.04
CA PRO A 78 -8.95 14.82 4.48
C PRO A 78 -10.09 15.48 3.69
N ASN A 79 -10.10 15.31 2.38
CA ASN A 79 -11.10 15.85 1.45
C ASN A 79 -11.23 14.96 0.23
N TYR A 80 -12.31 15.12 -0.53
CA TYR A 80 -12.67 14.39 -1.73
C TYR A 80 -11.56 14.22 -2.79
N ASN A 81 -10.71 15.24 -2.97
CA ASN A 81 -9.63 15.23 -3.98
C ASN A 81 -8.25 14.96 -3.36
N TRP A 82 -8.18 14.52 -2.12
CA TRP A 82 -6.93 14.24 -1.45
C TRP A 82 -6.67 12.75 -1.35
N PRO A 83 -5.40 12.34 -1.40
CA PRO A 83 -5.05 10.95 -1.14
C PRO A 83 -5.44 10.56 0.29
N THR A 84 -5.77 9.30 0.50
CA THR A 84 -5.95 8.75 1.84
C THR A 84 -4.61 8.69 2.55
N ILE A 85 -4.56 9.28 3.73
CA ILE A 85 -3.38 9.26 4.59
C ILE A 85 -3.51 8.08 5.54
N LYS A 86 -2.56 7.12 5.44
CA LYS A 86 -2.46 5.96 6.33
C LYS A 86 -1.18 6.09 7.15
N THR A 87 -1.29 5.99 8.45
CA THR A 87 -0.13 6.04 9.36
C THR A 87 -0.22 4.93 10.39
N GLY A 88 0.91 4.48 10.86
CA GLY A 88 0.95 3.47 11.90
C GLY A 88 2.29 3.42 12.61
N ILE A 89 2.24 2.89 13.81
CA ILE A 89 3.41 2.67 14.66
C ILE A 89 3.32 1.27 15.25
N SER A 90 4.40 0.53 15.14
CA SER A 90 4.55 -0.81 15.71
C SER A 90 5.75 -0.82 16.63
N TYR A 91 5.58 -1.39 17.79
CA TYR A 91 6.65 -1.60 18.76
C TYR A 91 6.65 -3.04 19.23
N GLN A 92 7.83 -3.66 19.26
CA GLN A 92 8.06 -5.01 19.76
C GLN A 92 9.28 -5.04 20.68
N THR A 93 9.25 -5.89 21.69
CA THR A 93 10.33 -6.01 22.68
C THR A 93 10.34 -7.39 23.33
N ASN A 94 11.51 -7.77 23.87
CA ASN A 94 11.64 -8.90 24.77
C ASN A 94 11.54 -8.47 26.26
N LEU A 95 11.15 -7.20 26.53
CA LEU A 95 11.09 -6.56 27.86
C LEU A 95 12.45 -6.46 28.57
N LYS A 96 13.54 -6.59 27.83
CA LYS A 96 14.91 -6.46 28.29
C LYS A 96 15.69 -5.52 27.35
N GLU A 97 16.63 -6.08 26.61
CA GLU A 97 17.53 -5.32 25.72
C GLU A 97 17.03 -5.14 24.30
N ASN A 98 16.09 -6.01 23.84
CA ASN A 98 15.64 -5.95 22.45
C ASN A 98 14.45 -5.01 22.29
N LYS A 99 14.53 -4.10 21.32
CA LYS A 99 13.47 -3.17 20.95
C LYS A 99 13.44 -3.04 19.44
N PHE A 100 12.27 -3.12 18.86
CA PHE A 100 12.04 -2.90 17.44
C PHE A 100 10.86 -1.97 17.24
N LEU A 101 11.14 -0.75 16.84
CA LEU A 101 10.16 0.28 16.50
C LEU A 101 10.07 0.40 14.98
N ASN A 102 8.86 0.42 14.46
CA ASN A 102 8.60 0.73 13.06
C ASN A 102 7.42 1.71 12.99
N ALA A 103 7.64 2.85 12.34
CA ALA A 103 6.61 3.83 12.05
C ALA A 103 6.51 4.05 10.54
N TYR A 104 5.32 4.31 10.03
CA TYR A 104 5.12 4.58 8.61
C TYR A 104 4.04 5.65 8.37
N LEU A 105 4.20 6.31 7.24
CA LEU A 105 3.26 7.26 6.67
C LEU A 105 3.08 6.92 5.19
N ASN A 106 1.86 6.63 4.79
CA ASN A 106 1.51 6.29 3.42
C ASN A 106 0.47 7.28 2.88
N PHE A 107 0.72 7.82 1.70
CA PHE A 107 -0.23 8.57 0.88
C PHE A 107 -0.79 7.60 -0.17
N HIS A 108 -1.95 7.05 0.15
CA HIS A 108 -2.62 6.04 -0.67
C HIS A 108 -3.45 6.70 -1.76
N HIS A 109 -3.40 6.15 -2.98
CA HIS A 109 -4.05 6.73 -4.16
C HIS A 109 -3.62 8.17 -4.48
N LEU A 110 -2.32 8.48 -4.33
CA LEU A 110 -1.79 9.82 -4.66
C LEU A 110 -1.99 10.15 -6.13
N PHE A 111 -1.88 9.16 -6.99
CA PHE A 111 -2.19 9.24 -8.41
C PHE A 111 -3.04 8.04 -8.80
N VAL A 112 -4.14 8.30 -9.53
CA VAL A 112 -5.07 7.28 -10.00
C VAL A 112 -5.26 7.40 -11.51
N SER A 113 -5.17 6.28 -12.20
CA SER A 113 -5.43 6.12 -13.64
C SER A 113 -6.29 4.87 -13.84
N CYS A 114 -6.85 4.64 -15.03
CA CYS A 114 -7.60 3.42 -15.34
C CYS A 114 -6.77 2.13 -15.19
N ASP A 115 -5.48 2.22 -15.50
CA ASP A 115 -4.61 1.05 -15.58
C ASP A 115 -3.83 0.80 -14.28
N PHE A 116 -3.56 1.86 -13.50
CA PHE A 116 -2.78 1.76 -12.28
C PHE A 116 -3.07 2.91 -11.31
N ASN A 117 -2.75 2.70 -10.04
CA ASN A 117 -2.63 3.75 -9.05
C ASN A 117 -1.23 3.76 -8.42
N ALA A 118 -0.84 4.90 -7.88
CA ALA A 118 0.45 5.08 -7.23
C ALA A 118 0.28 5.60 -5.81
N ASP A 119 0.97 4.94 -4.88
CA ASP A 119 1.08 5.31 -3.48
C ASP A 119 2.51 5.76 -3.17
N ILE A 120 2.67 6.63 -2.19
CA ILE A 120 3.98 6.95 -1.61
C ILE A 120 3.99 6.52 -0.16
N ASN A 121 4.97 5.70 0.18
CA ASN A 121 5.18 5.20 1.53
C ASN A 121 6.51 5.71 2.10
N SER A 122 6.47 6.31 3.28
CA SER A 122 7.65 6.67 4.05
C SER A 122 7.68 5.85 5.34
N SER A 123 8.84 5.32 5.71
CA SER A 123 8.96 4.57 6.96
C SER A 123 10.24 4.86 7.71
N LEU A 124 10.14 4.76 9.03
CA LEU A 124 11.23 4.82 9.99
C LEU A 124 11.30 3.47 10.71
N ARG A 125 12.48 2.90 10.79
CA ARG A 125 12.76 1.69 11.58
C ARG A 125 13.90 1.98 12.55
N ASN A 126 13.69 1.60 13.80
CA ASN A 126 14.73 1.65 14.84
C ASN A 126 14.78 0.30 15.54
N LEU A 127 15.96 -0.29 15.61
CA LEU A 127 16.21 -1.60 16.18
C LEU A 127 17.37 -1.51 17.16
N GLU A 128 17.15 -2.00 18.37
CA GLU A 128 18.19 -2.31 19.37
C GLU A 128 18.12 -3.81 19.63
N TYR A 129 19.22 -4.52 19.46
CA TYR A 129 19.27 -5.97 19.59
C TYR A 129 20.52 -6.44 20.35
N ASP A 130 20.29 -7.17 21.46
CA ASP A 130 21.31 -7.84 22.28
C ASP A 130 22.43 -6.89 22.78
N ASN A 131 22.09 -5.62 23.03
CA ASN A 131 23.05 -4.56 23.35
C ASN A 131 24.25 -4.49 22.40
N ASN A 132 24.15 -5.08 21.25
CA ASN A 132 25.24 -5.26 20.28
C ASN A 132 24.95 -4.61 18.93
N ILE A 133 23.67 -4.62 18.50
CA ILE A 133 23.26 -4.06 17.23
C ILE A 133 22.30 -2.91 17.47
N GLU A 134 22.64 -1.77 16.89
CA GLU A 134 21.77 -0.60 16.77
C GLU A 134 21.57 -0.26 15.30
N LEU A 135 20.32 -0.07 14.89
CA LEU A 135 19.98 0.28 13.53
C LEU A 135 18.92 1.35 13.51
N THR A 136 19.15 2.35 12.69
CA THR A 136 18.11 3.33 12.29
C THR A 136 18.07 3.42 10.79
N ALA A 137 16.87 3.21 10.21
CA ALA A 137 16.68 3.30 8.77
C ALA A 137 15.46 4.15 8.43
N TYR A 138 15.60 4.95 7.38
CA TYR A 138 14.53 5.76 6.79
C TYR A 138 14.35 5.33 5.34
N SER A 139 13.12 5.09 4.91
CA SER A 139 12.84 4.78 3.51
C SER A 139 11.71 5.62 2.94
N VAL A 140 11.82 5.93 1.66
CA VAL A 140 10.75 6.49 0.84
C VAL A 140 10.58 5.60 -0.38
N GLU A 141 9.37 5.13 -0.60
CA GLU A 141 9.03 4.13 -1.61
C GLU A 141 7.79 4.58 -2.38
N THR A 142 7.80 4.35 -3.68
CA THR A 142 6.61 4.46 -4.53
C THR A 142 6.10 3.05 -4.80
N ILE A 143 4.81 2.84 -4.59
CA ILE A 143 4.12 1.58 -4.83
C ILE A 143 3.20 1.80 -6.03
N LEU A 144 3.49 1.13 -7.13
CA LEU A 144 2.70 1.16 -8.36
C LEU A 144 1.78 -0.07 -8.36
N ASN A 145 0.49 0.14 -8.23
CA ASN A 145 -0.50 -0.92 -8.16
C ASN A 145 -1.17 -1.11 -9.52
N PHE A 146 -1.00 -2.28 -10.13
CA PHE A 146 -1.57 -2.71 -11.40
C PHE A 146 -2.58 -3.83 -11.14
N ASN A 147 -3.87 -3.52 -11.06
CA ASN A 147 -4.94 -4.49 -10.82
C ASN A 147 -4.63 -5.43 -9.61
N ARG A 148 -3.90 -6.55 -9.84
CA ARG A 148 -3.56 -7.55 -8.82
C ARG A 148 -2.10 -7.51 -8.37
N PHE A 149 -1.24 -6.83 -9.11
CA PHE A 149 0.19 -6.77 -8.85
C PHE A 149 0.60 -5.37 -8.43
N SER A 150 1.55 -5.31 -7.52
CA SER A 150 2.19 -4.05 -7.13
C SER A 150 3.69 -4.15 -7.35
N ALA A 151 4.27 -3.11 -7.92
CA ALA A 151 5.72 -2.93 -7.97
C ALA A 151 6.13 -1.88 -6.94
N ILE A 152 7.17 -2.17 -6.16
CA ILE A 152 7.69 -1.28 -5.12
C ILE A 152 9.08 -0.83 -5.55
N VAL A 153 9.29 0.47 -5.62
CA VAL A 153 10.59 1.07 -5.94
C VAL A 153 10.85 2.24 -4.99
N GLY A 154 12.05 2.33 -4.45
CA GLY A 154 12.35 3.40 -3.50
C GLY A 154 13.83 3.57 -3.19
N LEU A 155 14.08 4.42 -2.22
CA LEU A 155 15.39 4.67 -1.64
C LEU A 155 15.28 4.57 -0.12
N SER A 156 16.33 4.03 0.49
CA SER A 156 16.44 3.96 1.94
C SER A 156 17.84 4.38 2.38
N THR A 157 17.90 5.03 3.53
CA THR A 157 19.13 5.30 4.25
C THR A 157 19.19 4.43 5.50
N ILE A 158 20.36 3.95 5.85
CA ILE A 158 20.58 3.14 7.02
C ILE A 158 21.84 3.60 7.79
N GLY A 159 21.69 3.72 9.10
CA GLY A 159 22.77 3.76 10.07
C GLY A 159 22.74 2.44 10.84
N TYR A 160 23.77 1.64 10.71
CA TYR A 160 23.92 0.34 11.37
C TYR A 160 25.22 0.33 12.17
N ASN A 161 25.13 -0.03 13.44
CA ASN A 161 26.26 -0.13 14.36
C ASN A 161 26.27 -1.51 15.02
N LYS A 162 27.39 -2.22 14.94
CA LYS A 162 27.62 -3.51 15.61
C LYS A 162 28.82 -3.40 16.54
N THR A 163 28.54 -3.30 17.83
CA THR A 163 29.55 -3.02 18.86
C THR A 163 30.61 -4.12 18.95
N SER A 164 30.22 -5.40 18.85
CA SER A 164 31.16 -6.54 18.99
C SER A 164 32.23 -6.59 17.88
N GLU A 165 31.95 -6.07 16.71
CA GLU A 165 32.87 -6.06 15.56
C GLU A 165 33.42 -4.65 15.27
N ASN A 166 33.03 -3.65 16.06
CA ASN A 166 33.34 -2.25 15.84
C ASN A 166 32.98 -1.78 14.42
N GLU A 167 31.86 -2.33 13.90
CA GLU A 167 31.35 -2.04 12.57
C GLU A 167 30.36 -0.88 12.61
N ASN A 168 30.59 0.12 11.79
CA ASN A 168 29.67 1.25 11.61
C ASN A 168 29.42 1.49 10.13
N ILE A 169 28.18 1.27 9.69
CA ILE A 169 27.77 1.42 8.30
C ILE A 169 26.74 2.55 8.21
N ASN A 170 27.08 3.60 7.45
CA ASN A 170 26.11 4.59 6.99
C ASN A 170 26.02 4.50 5.48
N SER A 171 24.84 4.17 4.96
CA SER A 171 24.67 3.90 3.54
C SER A 171 23.29 4.31 3.04
N ILE A 172 23.24 4.59 1.74
CA ILE A 172 21.99 4.77 0.99
C ILE A 172 21.90 3.62 -0.01
N GLY A 173 20.72 3.05 -0.15
CA GLY A 173 20.49 1.94 -1.07
C GLY A 173 19.13 2.00 -1.75
N PRO A 174 19.02 1.48 -2.99
CA PRO A 174 17.76 1.30 -3.66
C PRO A 174 16.94 0.18 -3.04
N THR A 175 15.62 0.37 -3.02
CA THR A 175 14.64 -0.61 -2.59
C THR A 175 13.86 -1.10 -3.81
N PHE A 176 13.69 -2.42 -3.92
CA PHE A 176 12.86 -3.07 -4.93
C PHE A 176 11.96 -4.09 -4.28
N GLY A 177 10.74 -4.21 -4.78
CA GLY A 177 9.81 -5.20 -4.25
C GLY A 177 8.63 -5.44 -5.18
N LEU A 178 7.89 -6.46 -4.82
CA LEU A 178 6.66 -6.87 -5.50
C LEU A 178 5.60 -7.18 -4.47
N GLY A 179 4.35 -6.95 -4.85
CA GLY A 179 3.18 -7.32 -4.08
C GLY A 179 2.10 -7.92 -4.97
N THR A 180 1.17 -8.63 -4.37
CA THR A 180 -0.01 -9.15 -5.04
C THR A 180 -1.17 -9.25 -4.08
N TRP A 181 -2.37 -9.01 -4.61
CA TRP A 181 -3.62 -9.26 -3.94
C TRP A 181 -4.27 -10.54 -4.45
N ILE A 182 -4.51 -11.48 -3.54
CA ILE A 182 -5.19 -12.74 -3.81
C ILE A 182 -6.63 -12.60 -3.32
N GLY A 183 -7.57 -12.49 -4.25
CA GLY A 183 -8.99 -12.35 -3.97
C GLY A 183 -9.64 -13.58 -3.33
N GLN A 184 -10.96 -13.70 -3.50
CA GLN A 184 -11.70 -14.85 -2.98
C GLN A 184 -11.14 -16.18 -3.49
N PRO A 185 -11.10 -17.24 -2.64
CA PRO A 185 -11.59 -17.30 -1.25
C PRO A 185 -10.60 -16.85 -0.20
N PHE A 186 -9.36 -16.51 -0.57
CA PHE A 186 -8.28 -16.28 0.39
C PHE A 186 -8.29 -14.89 1.02
N LEU A 187 -8.68 -13.85 0.29
CA LEU A 187 -8.73 -12.44 0.73
C LEU A 187 -7.44 -12.03 1.46
N MET A 188 -6.31 -12.16 0.79
CA MET A 188 -5.02 -11.85 1.38
C MET A 188 -4.11 -11.06 0.44
N SER A 189 -3.26 -10.23 1.01
CA SER A 189 -2.17 -9.58 0.31
C SER A 189 -0.84 -10.21 0.69
N VAL A 190 0.03 -10.32 -0.27
CA VAL A 190 1.41 -10.81 -0.09
C VAL A 190 2.34 -9.78 -0.70
N SER A 191 3.37 -9.39 0.01
CA SER A 191 4.41 -8.51 -0.52
C SER A 191 5.77 -8.91 -0.01
N ALA A 192 6.79 -8.63 -0.83
CA ALA A 192 8.19 -8.79 -0.45
C ALA A 192 9.01 -7.69 -1.08
N LYS A 193 9.98 -7.16 -0.32
CA LYS A 193 10.92 -6.15 -0.81
C LYS A 193 12.31 -6.36 -0.22
N THR A 194 13.30 -5.88 -0.95
CA THR A 194 14.68 -5.84 -0.51
C THR A 194 15.27 -4.45 -0.73
N THR A 195 16.10 -4.03 0.20
CA THR A 195 16.94 -2.84 0.04
C THR A 195 18.40 -3.28 0.02
N ILE A 196 19.13 -2.82 -0.98
CA ILE A 196 20.53 -3.18 -1.19
C ILE A 196 21.40 -1.98 -0.85
N TYR A 197 22.10 -2.06 0.26
CA TYR A 197 23.11 -1.09 0.68
C TYR A 197 24.51 -1.53 0.27
N LYS A 198 25.51 -0.70 0.45
CA LYS A 198 26.88 -0.97 -0.01
C LYS A 198 27.46 -2.28 0.56
N ASN A 199 27.24 -2.58 1.84
CA ASN A 199 27.79 -3.78 2.51
C ASN A 199 26.72 -4.53 3.29
N LEU A 200 25.44 -4.25 3.06
CA LEU A 200 24.34 -4.75 3.86
C LEU A 200 23.10 -4.91 2.96
N SER A 201 22.28 -5.89 3.26
CA SER A 201 20.98 -6.05 2.61
C SER A 201 19.89 -6.20 3.66
N GLU A 202 18.75 -5.58 3.38
CA GLU A 202 17.56 -5.61 4.21
C GLU A 202 16.44 -6.29 3.44
N TYR A 203 15.71 -7.20 4.09
CA TYR A 203 14.63 -7.99 3.50
C TYR A 203 13.36 -7.82 4.32
N HIS A 204 12.25 -7.60 3.64
CA HIS A 204 10.92 -7.57 4.21
C HIS A 204 10.01 -8.48 3.41
N ALA A 205 9.18 -9.24 4.12
CA ALA A 205 8.06 -9.94 3.53
C ALA A 205 6.86 -9.82 4.44
N GLU A 206 5.67 -9.66 3.87
CA GLU A 206 4.42 -9.55 4.63
C GLU A 206 3.31 -10.33 3.94
N ILE A 207 2.55 -11.05 4.73
CA ILE A 207 1.26 -11.62 4.36
C ILE A 207 0.23 -11.00 5.30
N LYS A 208 -0.79 -10.36 4.73
CA LYS A 208 -1.91 -9.79 5.49
C LYS A 208 -3.22 -10.42 5.00
N LYS A 209 -4.06 -10.85 5.93
CA LYS A 209 -5.37 -11.44 5.66
C LYS A 209 -6.44 -10.74 6.46
N GLN A 210 -7.56 -10.47 5.78
CA GLN A 210 -8.77 -9.93 6.41
C GLN A 210 -9.85 -11.01 6.46
N TYR A 211 -10.54 -11.11 7.59
CA TYR A 211 -11.70 -11.96 7.75
C TYR A 211 -12.71 -11.33 8.69
N LYS A 212 -13.88 -10.90 8.17
CA LYS A 212 -15.00 -10.34 8.96
C LYS A 212 -14.59 -9.26 9.99
N GLY A 213 -13.78 -8.27 9.57
CA GLY A 213 -13.33 -7.18 10.45
C GLY A 213 -12.17 -7.54 11.38
N VAL A 214 -11.72 -8.79 11.36
CA VAL A 214 -10.51 -9.22 12.03
C VAL A 214 -9.38 -9.28 10.99
N TYR A 215 -8.23 -8.73 11.34
CA TYR A 215 -7.04 -8.71 10.49
C TYR A 215 -5.94 -9.52 11.14
N GLY A 216 -5.34 -10.39 10.35
CA GLY A 216 -4.13 -11.10 10.75
C GLY A 216 -2.98 -10.78 9.80
N PHE A 217 -1.77 -10.75 10.32
CA PHE A 217 -0.58 -10.59 9.49
C PHE A 217 0.55 -11.50 9.95
N LEU A 218 1.38 -11.87 9.00
CA LEU A 218 2.68 -12.50 9.21
C LEU A 218 3.72 -11.62 8.52
N LYS A 219 4.73 -11.14 9.26
CA LYS A 219 5.80 -10.29 8.77
C LYS A 219 7.14 -10.95 9.02
N TYR A 220 7.99 -10.96 8.02
CA TYR A 220 9.39 -11.33 8.15
C TYR A 220 10.26 -10.12 7.87
N TYR A 221 11.21 -9.89 8.77
CA TYR A 221 12.22 -8.85 8.64
C TYR A 221 13.60 -9.45 8.87
N LYS A 222 14.56 -9.10 8.01
CA LYS A 222 15.95 -9.52 8.15
C LYS A 222 16.88 -8.40 7.74
N VAL A 223 17.89 -8.18 8.56
CA VAL A 223 19.03 -7.30 8.28
C VAL A 223 20.27 -7.86 8.95
N ASN A 224 21.30 -8.18 8.18
CA ASN A 224 22.52 -8.83 8.67
C ASN A 224 22.20 -10.05 9.57
N ASP A 225 22.67 -10.04 10.82
CA ASP A 225 22.49 -11.11 11.80
C ASP A 225 21.11 -11.08 12.48
N PHE A 226 20.41 -9.96 12.43
CA PHE A 226 19.07 -9.85 12.99
C PHE A 226 18.01 -10.39 12.02
N ASN A 227 17.14 -11.24 12.51
CA ASN A 227 15.91 -11.63 11.83
C ASN A 227 14.75 -11.73 12.81
N GLU A 228 13.55 -11.40 12.34
CA GLU A 228 12.33 -11.50 13.15
C GLU A 228 11.17 -11.98 12.29
N LEU A 229 10.44 -12.94 12.81
CA LEU A 229 9.17 -13.39 12.25
C LEU A 229 8.06 -12.96 13.20
N SER A 230 7.22 -12.03 12.79
CA SER A 230 6.17 -11.45 13.62
C SER A 230 4.80 -11.92 13.17
N LEU A 231 4.00 -12.40 14.09
CA LEU A 231 2.59 -12.73 13.91
C LEU A 231 1.75 -11.69 14.64
N GLY A 232 0.72 -11.16 13.98
CA GLY A 232 -0.20 -10.21 14.61
C GLY A 232 -1.65 -10.50 14.28
N ILE A 233 -2.51 -10.10 15.19
CA ILE A 233 -3.96 -10.14 15.03
C ILE A 233 -4.55 -8.85 15.61
N GLY A 234 -5.55 -8.31 14.95
CA GLY A 234 -6.18 -7.07 15.38
C GLY A 234 -7.55 -6.84 14.76
N ILE A 235 -8.11 -5.71 15.14
CA ILE A 235 -9.39 -5.20 14.64
C ILE A 235 -9.19 -3.82 14.03
N GLU A 236 -9.96 -3.53 13.01
CA GLU A 236 -10.11 -2.18 12.44
C GLU A 236 -11.56 -1.72 12.64
N LEU A 237 -11.69 -0.48 13.18
CA LEU A 237 -12.96 0.18 13.54
C LEU A 237 -13.18 1.38 12.64
#